data_4b8195e243c3f988907b829915e03d2f
#
_entry.id   4b8195e243c3f988907b829915e03d2f
#
_cell.length_a   1.000
_cell.length_b   1.000
_cell.length_c   1.000
_cell.angle_alpha   90.00
_cell.angle_beta   90.00
_cell.angle_gamma   90.00
#
_symmetry.space_group_name_H-M   'P 1'
#
loop_
_entity.id
_entity.type
_entity.pdbx_description
1 polymer ?
#
loop_
_entity_poly.entity_id
_entity_poly.type
_entity_poly.pdbx_seq_one_letter_code
_entity_poly.pdbx_strand_id
1 'polypeptide(L)'
;MRQFENTYQIAKSLPGVVSRDLRCKDTGRDYTISVAVPSCYGKKKRKKYPVLLVLDASAILGTAIESTRCMAGTGEIAPCIVVGLGMPDGVDELALGWRRLWEFSPPVTDWERDDPFGEIFTNIADRAGVALPDVPGKMGMADSLLRFVSAQLLPLIHEDYRTNENDVALF
;
A
#
# COMPACT_ATOMS: atom_id res chain seq x y z
N MET A 1 -8.13 31.98 -9.41
CA MET A 1 -7.09 30.96 -9.19
C MET A 1 -7.78 29.78 -8.55
N ARG A 2 -8.17 28.74 -9.33
CA ARG A 2 -8.80 27.53 -8.78
C ARG A 2 -7.70 26.74 -8.07
N GLN A 3 -7.86 26.55 -6.77
CA GLN A 3 -7.03 25.62 -6.00
C GLN A 3 -7.18 24.23 -6.64
N PHE A 4 -6.07 23.61 -6.99
CA PHE A 4 -6.02 22.19 -7.31
C PHE A 4 -6.26 21.45 -5.99
N GLU A 5 -7.51 21.12 -5.73
CA GLU A 5 -7.85 20.30 -4.58
C GLU A 5 -7.41 18.86 -4.86
N ASN A 6 -6.45 18.43 -4.06
CA ASN A 6 -6.12 17.06 -3.73
C ASN A 6 -5.58 16.15 -4.84
N THR A 7 -4.27 16.15 -5.00
CA THR A 7 -3.49 15.26 -5.88
C THR A 7 -3.70 13.76 -5.59
N TYR A 8 -4.12 13.39 -4.39
CA TYR A 8 -4.33 12.00 -3.96
C TYR A 8 -5.62 11.34 -4.49
N GLN A 9 -6.51 12.08 -5.12
CA GLN A 9 -7.73 11.52 -5.73
C GLN A 9 -7.52 10.99 -7.15
N ILE A 10 -6.35 11.16 -7.75
CA ILE A 10 -6.09 10.74 -9.14
C ILE A 10 -6.29 9.23 -9.31
N ALA A 11 -5.89 8.41 -8.34
CA ALA A 11 -6.08 6.97 -8.41
C ALA A 11 -7.57 6.56 -8.44
N LYS A 12 -8.44 7.30 -7.74
CA LYS A 12 -9.89 7.06 -7.75
C LYS A 12 -10.56 7.46 -9.07
N SER A 13 -9.90 8.28 -9.89
CA SER A 13 -10.40 8.72 -11.20
C SER A 13 -9.92 7.84 -12.37
N LEU A 14 -9.00 6.90 -12.14
CA LEU A 14 -8.53 6.00 -13.19
C LEU A 14 -9.61 4.98 -13.58
N PRO A 15 -9.86 4.76 -14.88
CA PRO A 15 -10.84 3.79 -15.33
C PRO A 15 -10.56 2.38 -14.81
N GLY A 16 -11.59 1.72 -14.25
CA GLY A 16 -11.49 0.34 -13.75
C GLY A 16 -10.73 0.20 -12.44
N VAL A 17 -10.59 1.28 -11.67
CA VAL A 17 -10.07 1.26 -10.30
C VAL A 17 -11.23 1.41 -9.33
N VAL A 18 -11.24 0.55 -8.31
CA VAL A 18 -12.17 0.61 -7.18
C VAL A 18 -11.35 0.74 -5.91
N SER A 19 -11.73 1.68 -5.04
CA SER A 19 -11.04 1.89 -3.76
C SER A 19 -11.99 1.74 -2.59
N ARG A 20 -11.51 1.15 -1.49
CA ARG A 20 -12.21 1.06 -0.20
C ARG A 20 -11.21 1.07 0.94
N ASP A 21 -11.64 1.55 2.10
CA ASP A 21 -10.82 1.46 3.30
C ASP A 21 -10.97 0.09 3.97
N LEU A 22 -9.87 -0.41 4.50
CA LEU A 22 -9.79 -1.67 5.22
C LEU A 22 -8.99 -1.50 6.50
N ARG A 23 -9.60 -1.88 7.62
CA ARG A 23 -8.95 -1.81 8.93
C ARG A 23 -8.10 -3.04 9.20
N CYS A 24 -6.83 -2.82 9.51
CA CYS A 24 -5.95 -3.86 10.01
C CYS A 24 -6.35 -4.25 11.44
N LYS A 25 -6.69 -5.51 11.66
CA LYS A 25 -7.14 -6.02 12.97
C LYS A 25 -6.04 -5.98 14.02
N ASP A 26 -4.80 -6.21 13.63
CA ASP A 26 -3.67 -6.28 14.55
C ASP A 26 -3.25 -4.90 15.08
N THR A 27 -3.27 -3.90 14.21
CA THR A 27 -2.77 -2.55 14.55
C THR A 27 -3.88 -1.54 14.80
N GLY A 28 -5.12 -1.86 14.39
CA GLY A 28 -6.24 -0.93 14.41
C GLY A 28 -6.13 0.21 13.39
N ARG A 29 -5.13 0.18 12.49
CA ARG A 29 -4.90 1.21 11.47
C ARG A 29 -5.75 0.95 10.23
N ASP A 30 -6.16 2.04 9.60
CA ASP A 30 -6.88 1.98 8.34
C ASP A 30 -5.94 2.15 7.16
N TYR A 31 -6.23 1.41 6.07
CA TYR A 31 -5.55 1.47 4.78
C TYR A 31 -6.57 1.66 3.69
N THR A 32 -6.24 2.45 2.68
CA THR A 32 -7.02 2.52 1.44
C THR A 32 -6.52 1.44 0.49
N ILE A 33 -7.38 0.49 0.20
CA ILE A 33 -7.12 -0.59 -0.76
C ILE A 33 -7.73 -0.19 -2.09
N SER A 34 -6.90 -0.08 -3.11
CA SER A 34 -7.31 0.25 -4.47
C SER A 34 -7.04 -0.93 -5.39
N VAL A 35 -8.05 -1.38 -6.12
CA VAL A 35 -7.92 -2.52 -7.04
C VAL A 35 -8.18 -2.07 -8.47
N ALA A 36 -7.19 -2.29 -9.33
CA ALA A 36 -7.28 -2.06 -10.77
C ALA A 36 -7.30 -3.40 -11.51
N VAL A 37 -8.36 -3.66 -12.25
CA VAL A 37 -8.45 -4.84 -13.09
C VAL A 37 -7.91 -4.56 -14.52
N PRO A 38 -7.34 -5.56 -15.20
CA PRO A 38 -6.88 -5.38 -16.57
C PRO A 38 -8.04 -5.17 -17.55
N SER A 39 -7.81 -4.46 -18.65
CA SER A 39 -8.82 -4.11 -19.66
C SER A 39 -9.57 -5.32 -20.25
N CYS A 40 -8.95 -6.48 -20.22
CA CYS A 40 -9.54 -7.73 -20.70
C CYS A 40 -10.34 -8.50 -19.63
N TYR A 41 -10.41 -8.00 -18.39
CA TYR A 41 -11.04 -8.70 -17.27
C TYR A 41 -12.50 -9.09 -17.53
N GLY A 42 -13.30 -8.17 -18.07
CA GLY A 42 -14.71 -8.43 -18.38
C GLY A 42 -14.92 -9.36 -19.56
N LYS A 43 -13.96 -9.46 -20.49
CA LYS A 43 -14.06 -10.25 -21.74
C LYS A 43 -13.75 -11.74 -21.53
N LYS A 44 -12.88 -12.08 -20.58
CA LYS A 44 -12.38 -13.45 -20.34
C LYS A 44 -12.88 -13.98 -19.00
N LYS A 45 -14.14 -14.35 -18.92
CA LYS A 45 -14.86 -14.70 -17.68
C LYS A 45 -14.23 -15.85 -16.84
N ARG A 46 -13.47 -16.77 -17.45
CA ARG A 46 -12.85 -17.93 -16.75
C ARG A 46 -11.36 -17.72 -16.48
N LYS A 47 -10.75 -16.65 -16.99
CA LYS A 47 -9.33 -16.42 -16.80
C LYS A 47 -9.07 -15.93 -15.36
N LYS A 48 -8.10 -16.54 -14.68
CA LYS A 48 -7.47 -16.04 -13.47
C LYS A 48 -6.28 -15.17 -13.81
N TYR A 49 -5.96 -14.21 -12.97
CA TYR A 49 -4.95 -13.20 -13.21
C TYR A 49 -3.92 -13.17 -12.08
N PRO A 50 -2.63 -12.97 -12.39
CA PRO A 50 -1.63 -12.62 -11.39
C PRO A 50 -2.06 -11.38 -10.59
N VAL A 51 -1.56 -11.26 -9.38
CA VAL A 51 -1.75 -10.08 -8.53
C VAL A 51 -0.40 -9.36 -8.38
N LEU A 52 -0.39 -8.07 -8.68
CA LEU A 52 0.69 -7.16 -8.31
C LEU A 52 0.23 -6.33 -7.12
N LEU A 53 0.77 -6.61 -5.94
CA LEU A 53 0.54 -5.80 -4.75
C LEU A 53 1.55 -4.65 -4.73
N VAL A 54 1.04 -3.42 -4.66
CA VAL A 54 1.84 -2.19 -4.68
C VAL A 54 1.75 -1.54 -3.32
N LEU A 55 2.88 -1.47 -2.62
CA LEU A 55 3.03 -0.67 -1.42
C LEU A 55 3.16 0.82 -1.79
N ASP A 56 3.06 1.70 -0.81
CA ASP A 56 3.11 3.16 -1.05
C ASP A 56 2.10 3.64 -2.13
N ALA A 57 0.97 2.95 -2.25
CA ALA A 57 0.01 3.19 -3.33
C ALA A 57 -0.51 4.62 -3.38
N SER A 58 -0.51 5.35 -2.27
CA SER A 58 -0.86 6.77 -2.24
C SER A 58 0.03 7.62 -3.16
N ALA A 59 1.29 7.20 -3.37
CA ALA A 59 2.26 7.93 -4.19
C ALA A 59 2.42 7.34 -5.60
N ILE A 60 2.44 6.00 -5.75
CA ILE A 60 2.92 5.37 -6.99
C ILE A 60 1.88 4.52 -7.73
N LEU A 61 0.67 4.36 -7.18
CA LEU A 61 -0.36 3.46 -7.76
C LEU A 61 -0.69 3.81 -9.21
N GLY A 62 -0.83 5.09 -9.54
CA GLY A 62 -1.12 5.54 -10.90
C GLY A 62 -0.05 5.06 -11.90
N THR A 63 1.22 5.25 -11.55
CA THR A 63 2.35 4.78 -12.37
C THR A 63 2.35 3.26 -12.52
N ALA A 64 2.13 2.52 -11.44
CA ALA A 64 2.08 1.05 -11.48
C ALA A 64 0.94 0.55 -12.38
N ILE A 65 -0.25 1.14 -12.28
CA ILE A 65 -1.40 0.77 -13.11
C ILE A 65 -1.13 1.05 -14.58
N GLU A 66 -0.67 2.25 -14.93
CA GLU A 66 -0.47 2.62 -16.33
C GLU A 66 0.70 1.84 -16.96
N SER A 67 1.78 1.63 -16.21
CA SER A 67 2.91 0.80 -16.68
C SER A 67 2.48 -0.65 -16.94
N THR A 68 1.76 -1.27 -16.02
CA THR A 68 1.27 -2.64 -16.21
C THR A 68 0.29 -2.75 -17.36
N ARG A 69 -0.58 -1.76 -17.58
CA ARG A 69 -1.51 -1.72 -18.72
C ARG A 69 -0.79 -1.59 -20.05
N CYS A 70 0.22 -0.72 -20.11
CA CYS A 70 1.05 -0.52 -21.29
C CYS A 70 1.79 -1.82 -21.66
N MET A 71 2.55 -2.38 -20.72
CA MET A 71 3.34 -3.60 -20.94
C MET A 71 2.47 -4.82 -21.24
N ALA A 72 1.30 -4.94 -20.62
CA ALA A 72 0.33 -5.99 -20.94
C ALA A 72 -0.29 -5.80 -22.34
N GLY A 73 -0.46 -4.55 -22.78
CA GLY A 73 -0.97 -4.19 -24.10
C GLY A 73 0.01 -4.55 -25.23
N THR A 74 1.31 -4.42 -24.99
CA THR A 74 2.39 -4.81 -25.92
C THR A 74 2.75 -6.30 -25.85
N GLY A 75 2.23 -7.01 -24.84
CA GLY A 75 2.50 -8.44 -24.65
C GLY A 75 3.79 -8.75 -23.91
N GLU A 76 4.43 -7.75 -23.32
CA GLU A 76 5.67 -7.90 -22.53
C GLU A 76 5.42 -8.61 -21.20
N ILE A 77 4.24 -8.39 -20.60
CA ILE A 77 3.81 -9.08 -19.38
C ILE A 77 2.41 -9.68 -19.54
N ALA A 78 2.09 -10.64 -18.71
CA ALA A 78 0.72 -11.10 -18.56
C ALA A 78 -0.16 -9.98 -17.97
N PRO A 79 -1.41 -9.77 -18.46
CA PRO A 79 -2.34 -8.88 -17.78
C PRO A 79 -2.57 -9.31 -16.35
N CYS A 80 -2.40 -8.40 -15.38
CA CYS A 80 -2.51 -8.66 -13.95
C CYS A 80 -3.56 -7.74 -13.28
N ILE A 81 -3.97 -8.10 -12.09
CA ILE A 81 -4.74 -7.26 -11.18
C ILE A 81 -3.73 -6.50 -10.34
N VAL A 82 -3.81 -5.17 -10.33
CA VAL A 82 -2.97 -4.33 -9.47
C VAL A 82 -3.74 -4.00 -8.22
N VAL A 83 -3.17 -4.31 -7.06
CA VAL A 83 -3.76 -4.03 -5.75
C VAL A 83 -2.86 -3.04 -5.03
N GLY A 84 -3.33 -1.82 -4.83
CA GLY A 84 -2.60 -0.80 -4.10
C GLY A 84 -2.94 -0.82 -2.62
N LEU A 85 -1.91 -0.82 -1.78
CA LEU A 85 -2.00 -0.60 -0.34
C LEU A 85 -1.51 0.81 -0.04
N GLY A 86 -2.45 1.70 0.20
CA GLY A 86 -2.21 3.12 0.47
C GLY A 86 -2.70 3.54 1.85
N MET A 87 -2.46 4.80 2.16
CA MET A 87 -2.96 5.44 3.36
C MET A 87 -4.34 6.07 3.07
N PRO A 88 -5.21 6.21 4.07
CA PRO A 88 -6.45 6.97 3.93
C PRO A 88 -6.21 8.41 3.47
N ASP A 89 -7.20 8.99 2.78
CA ASP A 89 -7.13 10.39 2.36
C ASP A 89 -6.97 11.33 3.55
N GLY A 90 -6.24 12.43 3.34
CA GLY A 90 -6.07 13.49 4.33
C GLY A 90 -4.94 13.25 5.33
N VAL A 91 -4.15 12.20 5.17
CA VAL A 91 -2.92 12.01 5.96
C VAL A 91 -1.84 12.94 5.42
N ASP A 92 -1.21 13.71 6.30
CA ASP A 92 -0.11 14.61 6.00
C ASP A 92 1.12 13.85 5.46
N GLU A 93 1.87 14.46 4.55
CA GLU A 93 3.06 13.85 3.92
C GLU A 93 4.15 13.45 4.94
N LEU A 94 4.34 14.24 6.01
CA LEU A 94 5.28 13.90 7.08
C LEU A 94 4.79 12.71 7.90
N ALA A 95 3.48 12.68 8.19
CA ALA A 95 2.85 11.56 8.87
C ALA A 95 2.87 10.29 8.00
N LEU A 96 2.77 10.43 6.67
CA LEU A 96 2.97 9.33 5.71
C LEU A 96 4.40 8.79 5.80
N GLY A 97 5.40 9.67 5.76
CA GLY A 97 6.81 9.30 5.85
C GLY A 97 7.13 8.55 7.15
N TRP A 98 6.62 9.07 8.29
CA TRP A 98 6.74 8.43 9.59
C TRP A 98 6.08 7.06 9.62
N ARG A 99 4.82 6.97 9.18
CA ARG A 99 4.06 5.73 9.16
C ARG A 99 4.74 4.66 8.29
N ARG A 100 5.29 5.06 7.14
CA ARG A 100 6.04 4.20 6.24
C ARG A 100 7.28 3.61 6.89
N LEU A 101 8.09 4.45 7.55
CA LEU A 101 9.26 3.98 8.28
C LEU A 101 8.86 2.97 9.36
N TRP A 102 7.81 3.24 10.10
CA TRP A 102 7.31 2.34 11.13
C TRP A 102 6.81 1.01 10.56
N GLU A 103 5.99 1.05 9.52
CA GLU A 103 5.33 -0.14 8.98
C GLU A 103 6.25 -1.03 8.16
N PHE A 104 7.29 -0.48 7.54
CA PHE A 104 8.21 -1.23 6.69
C PHE A 104 9.51 -1.64 7.40
N SER A 105 9.67 -1.25 8.64
CA SER A 105 10.83 -1.65 9.44
C SER A 105 10.55 -2.92 10.23
N PRO A 106 11.54 -3.79 10.38
CA PRO A 106 11.46 -4.92 11.31
C PRO A 106 11.37 -4.41 12.75
N PRO A 107 10.88 -5.23 13.70
CA PRO A 107 10.90 -4.87 15.11
C PRO A 107 12.32 -4.54 15.56
N VAL A 108 12.49 -3.36 16.15
CA VAL A 108 13.78 -2.94 16.73
C VAL A 108 13.70 -3.21 18.22
N THR A 109 14.53 -4.16 18.70
CA THR A 109 14.55 -4.60 20.09
C THR A 109 15.46 -3.75 20.97
N ASP A 110 16.52 -3.17 20.40
CA ASP A 110 17.57 -2.42 21.09
C ASP A 110 17.68 -0.99 20.55
N TRP A 111 16.55 -0.33 20.38
CA TRP A 111 16.49 1.02 19.86
C TRP A 111 16.90 2.02 20.97
N GLU A 112 18.00 2.72 20.75
CA GLU A 112 18.44 3.84 21.57
C GLU A 112 18.21 5.16 20.82
N ARG A 113 17.65 6.17 21.49
CA ARG A 113 17.37 7.48 20.87
C ARG A 113 18.64 8.18 20.36
N ASP A 114 19.76 7.86 20.98
CA ASP A 114 21.05 8.50 20.71
C ASP A 114 21.88 7.82 19.63
N ASP A 115 21.35 6.72 19.04
CA ASP A 115 21.96 6.14 17.87
C ASP A 115 21.55 6.88 16.57
N PRO A 116 22.29 6.76 15.46
CA PRO A 116 21.96 7.44 14.20
C PRO A 116 20.56 7.12 13.66
N PHE A 117 20.03 5.92 13.92
CA PHE A 117 18.68 5.54 13.58
C PHE A 117 17.67 6.23 14.49
N GLY A 118 17.95 6.28 15.79
CA GLY A 118 17.15 6.96 16.79
C GLY A 118 17.01 8.45 16.49
N GLU A 119 18.09 9.13 16.09
CA GLU A 119 18.06 10.53 15.67
C GLU A 119 17.18 10.75 14.42
N ILE A 120 17.26 9.88 13.41
CA ILE A 120 16.42 9.96 12.22
C ILE A 120 14.94 9.83 12.60
N PHE A 121 14.59 8.83 13.39
CA PHE A 121 13.22 8.60 13.85
C PHE A 121 12.71 9.76 14.70
N THR A 122 13.54 10.27 15.62
CA THR A 122 13.17 11.41 16.46
C THR A 122 12.90 12.64 15.61
N ASN A 123 13.79 12.99 14.70
CA ASN A 123 13.62 14.13 13.81
C ASN A 123 12.37 14.05 12.93
N ILE A 124 12.05 12.86 12.41
CA ILE A 124 10.85 12.67 11.59
C ILE A 124 9.59 12.72 12.45
N ALA A 125 9.60 12.11 13.63
CA ALA A 125 8.47 12.13 14.55
C ALA A 125 8.16 13.56 15.03
N ASP A 126 9.20 14.33 15.41
CA ASP A 126 9.05 15.72 15.82
C ASP A 126 8.46 16.59 14.70
N ARG A 127 8.94 16.41 13.47
CA ARG A 127 8.42 17.14 12.30
C ARG A 127 7.00 16.73 11.93
N ALA A 128 6.64 15.47 12.15
CA ALA A 128 5.30 14.94 11.94
C ALA A 128 4.33 15.23 13.10
N GLY A 129 4.83 15.78 14.22
CA GLY A 129 4.03 15.99 15.44
C GLY A 129 3.53 14.69 16.07
N VAL A 130 4.28 13.58 15.94
CA VAL A 130 3.90 12.26 16.45
C VAL A 130 4.81 11.90 17.63
N ALA A 131 4.24 11.40 18.69
CA ALA A 131 5.01 10.89 19.82
C ALA A 131 5.69 9.57 19.48
N LEU A 132 7.00 9.47 19.77
CA LEU A 132 7.71 8.20 19.73
C LEU A 132 7.21 7.28 20.86
N PRO A 133 7.18 5.95 20.64
CA PRO A 133 6.88 5.01 21.71
C PRO A 133 7.94 5.08 22.80
N ASP A 134 7.50 5.05 24.07
CA ASP A 134 8.38 5.10 25.22
C ASP A 134 9.13 3.79 25.48
N VAL A 135 8.72 2.71 24.80
CA VAL A 135 9.26 1.37 25.04
C VAL A 135 10.00 0.87 23.81
N PRO A 136 11.30 0.56 23.93
CA PRO A 136 12.07 -0.14 22.90
C PRO A 136 11.36 -1.43 22.46
N GLY A 137 11.47 -1.81 21.19
CA GLY A 137 10.82 -3.00 20.65
C GLY A 137 9.39 -2.80 20.15
N LYS A 138 8.81 -1.60 20.32
CA LYS A 138 7.53 -1.22 19.70
C LYS A 138 7.71 -0.48 18.37
N MET A 139 8.95 -0.22 17.99
CA MET A 139 9.28 0.31 16.67
C MET A 139 9.38 -0.84 15.68
N GLY A 140 8.86 -0.59 14.48
CA GLY A 140 8.86 -1.60 13.42
C GLY A 140 7.64 -2.53 13.49
N MET A 141 6.81 -2.44 12.47
CA MET A 141 5.54 -3.16 12.39
C MET A 141 5.46 -4.02 11.13
N ALA A 142 6.62 -4.31 10.50
CA ALA A 142 6.67 -5.08 9.26
C ALA A 142 5.98 -6.45 9.39
N ASP A 143 6.15 -7.14 10.52
CA ASP A 143 5.48 -8.42 10.77
C ASP A 143 3.96 -8.28 10.82
N SER A 144 3.45 -7.20 11.40
CA SER A 144 2.01 -6.93 11.47
C SER A 144 1.45 -6.56 10.10
N LEU A 145 2.21 -5.79 9.31
CA LEU A 145 1.87 -5.47 7.93
C LEU A 145 1.85 -6.74 7.05
N LEU A 146 2.85 -7.61 7.17
CA LEU A 146 2.90 -8.87 6.44
C LEU A 146 1.74 -9.80 6.83
N ARG A 147 1.39 -9.88 8.11
CA ARG A 147 0.19 -10.62 8.55
C ARG A 147 -1.09 -10.01 8.01
N PHE A 148 -1.22 -8.68 8.02
CA PHE A 148 -2.36 -8.00 7.42
C PHE A 148 -2.50 -8.34 5.94
N VAL A 149 -1.42 -8.25 5.19
CA VAL A 149 -1.39 -8.59 3.76
C VAL A 149 -1.78 -10.06 3.55
N SER A 150 -1.12 -10.98 4.24
CA SER A 150 -1.28 -12.42 4.00
C SER A 150 -2.58 -12.99 4.56
N ALA A 151 -3.03 -12.52 5.73
CA ALA A 151 -4.17 -13.11 6.44
C ALA A 151 -5.49 -12.33 6.29
N GLN A 152 -5.45 -11.06 5.84
CA GLN A 152 -6.66 -10.27 5.67
C GLN A 152 -6.83 -9.77 4.22
N LEU A 153 -5.82 -9.09 3.66
CA LEU A 153 -5.94 -8.43 2.36
C LEU A 153 -6.01 -9.45 1.20
N LEU A 154 -5.00 -10.31 1.06
CA LEU A 154 -4.94 -11.26 -0.06
C LEU A 154 -6.13 -12.23 -0.08
N PRO A 155 -6.58 -12.84 1.04
CA PRO A 155 -7.79 -13.66 1.04
C PRO A 155 -9.02 -12.91 0.53
N LEU A 156 -9.19 -11.65 0.93
CA LEU A 156 -10.29 -10.81 0.49
C LEU A 156 -10.24 -10.51 -1.02
N ILE A 157 -9.02 -10.26 -1.54
CA ILE A 157 -8.80 -10.04 -2.98
C ILE A 157 -9.08 -11.32 -3.77
N HIS A 158 -8.68 -12.48 -3.25
CA HIS A 158 -8.93 -13.77 -3.90
C HIS A 158 -10.42 -14.15 -3.92
N GLU A 159 -11.18 -13.73 -2.90
CA GLU A 159 -12.63 -13.92 -2.84
C GLU A 159 -13.36 -13.00 -3.84
N ASP A 160 -12.99 -11.73 -3.89
CA ASP A 160 -13.69 -10.71 -4.68
C ASP A 160 -13.31 -10.73 -6.17
N TYR A 161 -12.10 -11.22 -6.51
CA TYR A 161 -11.55 -11.16 -7.86
C TYR A 161 -11.02 -12.50 -8.34
N ARG A 162 -10.99 -12.67 -9.67
CA ARG A 162 -10.45 -13.88 -10.32
C ARG A 162 -8.92 -13.85 -10.35
N THR A 163 -8.32 -14.16 -9.24
CA THR A 163 -6.87 -14.16 -9.05
C THR A 163 -6.27 -15.56 -9.19
N ASN A 164 -4.99 -15.62 -9.55
CA ASN A 164 -4.16 -16.80 -9.37
C ASN A 164 -3.44 -16.65 -8.02
N GLU A 165 -3.87 -17.41 -7.02
CA GLU A 165 -3.36 -17.32 -5.63
C GLU A 165 -1.87 -17.65 -5.50
N ASN A 166 -1.34 -18.45 -6.47
CA ASN A 166 0.07 -18.83 -6.51
C ASN A 166 0.94 -17.84 -7.31
N ASP A 167 0.37 -16.75 -7.80
CA ASP A 167 1.05 -15.80 -8.67
C ASP A 167 0.80 -14.38 -8.15
N VAL A 168 1.48 -14.07 -7.06
CA VAL A 168 1.42 -12.78 -6.35
C VAL A 168 2.82 -12.20 -6.29
N ALA A 169 2.99 -11.00 -6.81
CA ALA A 169 4.20 -10.21 -6.71
C ALA A 169 3.98 -9.00 -5.80
N LEU A 170 5.03 -8.59 -5.10
CA LEU A 170 5.07 -7.40 -4.26
C LEU A 170 6.02 -6.37 -4.90
N PHE A 171 5.54 -5.13 -4.95
CA PHE A 171 6.30 -3.97 -5.43
C PHE A 171 6.26 -2.84 -4.40
#